data_62b69fb58c449222acc241e231851f33
#
_entry.id   62b69fb58c449222acc241e231851f33
#
_cell.length_a   1.000
_cell.length_b   1.000
_cell.length_c   1.000
_cell.angle_alpha   90.00
_cell.angle_beta   90.00
_cell.angle_gamma   90.00
#
_symmetry.space_group_name_H-M   'P 1'
#
loop_
_entity.id
_entity.type
_entity.pdbx_description
1 polymer ?
#
loop_
_entity_poly.entity_id
_entity_poly.type
_entity_poly.pdbx_seq_one_letter_code
_entity_poly.pdbx_strand_id
1 'polypeptide(L)'
;MTRHSPSFSRRRFLAHSSGLMAVSLTPAWARAELRPGSELGYVVGEPVVENIGARILADGGNAVDALIATALAGAVTQPHQTGLGGYATHGIFAMDNGRRIAALDGNTIAPAAFTKDIFQPDPQGRVPEGKNHHGWLAAGVPGVIAGLKLALDQFGTWSFADVMAPAIRLAREGFLLPPALAARIAANRVSFAKDPGMARLFFPGGSPPPAGSLLKNPELAELMMTLAKANSIEPFYRGEIAQLIAEGFARQGGLVTKEDLASYHARLVEPLKMAWGEHTIHTPPLTCGGISVLQMLAILKAMKWDTLRDGSQRLRLRVEAMRLAWRDRLKLLGDPEFAAIPHDKLLSEDYAAACAEQIMASLQAGQILEPDFQTKSQGGTLNFSACDRHGNMAALTLTHGDGFGAHVTIDGLGLTLGHGMSRFDPHPEHPNAPGPRKRPLHNMVPVLITKGTQPVVAIGGRGGRRIPNAMLEFLTQYVVHGKPFAESLSAPRLHTEGSKLVEHQPAWPKPSIAALKETGYTVKAGGSATLSGVARESTGWLAGMS
;
A
#
# COMPACT_ATOMS: atom_id res chain seq x y z
N MET A 1 -24.28 -67.21 26.21
CA MET A 1 -24.25 -66.06 25.34
C MET A 1 -23.47 -64.97 26.05
N THR A 2 -22.16 -64.93 25.90
CA THR A 2 -21.25 -64.04 26.57
C THR A 2 -20.60 -63.17 25.50
N ARG A 3 -20.79 -61.85 25.61
CA ARG A 3 -20.18 -60.81 24.74
C ARG A 3 -18.74 -60.53 25.21
N HIS A 4 -17.78 -60.74 24.34
CA HIS A 4 -16.39 -60.30 24.53
C HIS A 4 -16.20 -58.88 24.00
N SER A 5 -15.74 -58.00 24.87
CA SER A 5 -15.21 -56.65 24.52
C SER A 5 -13.70 -56.77 24.28
N PRO A 6 -13.12 -56.13 23.24
CA PRO A 6 -11.66 -56.09 23.11
C PRO A 6 -11.07 -54.96 23.95
N SER A 7 -10.13 -55.31 24.84
CA SER A 7 -9.31 -54.38 25.60
C SER A 7 -8.25 -53.75 24.71
N PHE A 8 -8.25 -52.41 24.61
CA PHE A 8 -7.17 -51.66 23.97
C PHE A 8 -5.96 -51.51 24.91
N SER A 9 -4.85 -52.11 24.51
CA SER A 9 -3.56 -52.06 25.24
C SER A 9 -2.88 -50.69 25.10
N ARG A 10 -2.56 -50.05 26.24
CA ARG A 10 -1.85 -48.76 26.39
C ARG A 10 -0.38 -48.76 25.95
N ARG A 11 0.12 -49.79 25.29
CA ARG A 11 1.57 -49.92 24.94
C ARG A 11 1.91 -49.59 23.47
N ARG A 12 1.00 -49.11 22.64
CA ARG A 12 1.29 -48.71 21.25
C ARG A 12 1.28 -47.21 20.97
N PHE A 13 1.24 -46.34 22.00
CA PHE A 13 1.18 -44.88 21.84
C PHE A 13 2.50 -44.17 22.07
N LEU A 14 3.62 -44.87 22.29
CA LEU A 14 4.91 -44.27 22.65
C LEU A 14 6.05 -44.53 21.67
N ALA A 15 5.77 -44.75 20.39
CA ALA A 15 6.83 -45.04 19.42
C ALA A 15 6.85 -44.12 18.18
N HIS A 16 6.21 -42.94 18.18
CA HIS A 16 6.29 -41.99 17.06
C HIS A 16 6.30 -40.52 17.56
N SER A 17 7.25 -40.15 18.40
CA SER A 17 7.49 -38.73 18.71
C SER A 17 8.93 -38.48 19.17
N SER A 18 9.86 -38.61 18.25
CA SER A 18 11.24 -38.11 18.43
C SER A 18 11.72 -37.41 17.17
N GLY A 19 10.91 -36.46 16.69
CA GLY A 19 11.35 -35.38 15.80
C GLY A 19 11.36 -34.09 16.61
N LEU A 20 12.46 -33.81 17.32
CA LEU A 20 12.71 -32.49 17.87
C LEU A 20 12.85 -31.49 16.73
N MET A 21 11.73 -30.88 16.28
CA MET A 21 11.78 -29.61 15.59
C MET A 21 12.35 -28.58 16.59
N ALA A 22 13.53 -28.09 16.32
CA ALA A 22 14.07 -26.90 16.96
C ALA A 22 13.13 -25.73 16.60
N VAL A 23 12.14 -25.47 17.45
CA VAL A 23 11.30 -24.28 17.39
C VAL A 23 12.22 -23.11 17.74
N SER A 24 12.71 -22.41 16.72
CA SER A 24 13.38 -21.13 16.95
C SER A 24 12.40 -20.22 17.69
N LEU A 25 12.78 -19.79 18.90
CA LEU A 25 12.05 -18.82 19.72
C LEU A 25 12.12 -17.43 19.06
N THR A 26 11.48 -17.26 17.88
CA THR A 26 11.21 -15.94 17.36
C THR A 26 10.04 -15.34 18.14
N PRO A 27 10.16 -14.10 18.63
CA PRO A 27 9.07 -13.42 19.33
C PRO A 27 7.81 -13.40 18.46
N ALA A 28 6.63 -13.53 19.07
CA ALA A 28 5.34 -13.62 18.35
C ALA A 28 5.08 -12.45 17.36
N TRP A 29 5.64 -11.27 17.62
CA TRP A 29 5.56 -10.09 16.74
C TRP A 29 6.47 -10.14 15.50
N ALA A 30 7.40 -11.11 15.43
CA ALA A 30 8.35 -11.28 14.33
C ALA A 30 7.95 -12.43 13.37
N ARG A 31 6.81 -13.07 13.59
CA ARG A 31 6.35 -14.15 12.71
C ARG A 31 5.38 -13.58 11.67
N ALA A 32 5.70 -13.77 10.39
CA ALA A 32 4.71 -13.60 9.35
C ALA A 32 3.56 -14.60 9.57
N GLU A 33 2.32 -14.12 9.49
CA GLU A 33 1.15 -15.01 9.45
C GLU A 33 1.14 -15.70 8.10
N LEU A 34 1.57 -16.95 8.07
CA LEU A 34 1.65 -17.77 6.86
C LEU A 34 0.43 -18.66 6.73
N ARG A 35 -0.07 -18.80 5.51
CA ARG A 35 -1.19 -19.68 5.15
C ARG A 35 -0.75 -20.60 4.03
N PRO A 36 -0.40 -21.86 4.31
CA PRO A 36 0.02 -22.82 3.29
C PRO A 36 -1.16 -23.52 2.61
N GLY A 37 -0.99 -23.79 1.32
CA GLY A 37 -1.66 -24.91 0.66
C GLY A 37 -3.12 -24.73 0.27
N SER A 38 -3.52 -23.70 -0.51
CA SER A 38 -4.78 -23.77 -1.27
C SER A 38 -4.51 -24.10 -2.73
N GLU A 39 -5.17 -25.11 -3.29
CA GLU A 39 -5.12 -25.42 -4.72
C GLU A 39 -5.85 -24.35 -5.56
N LEU A 40 -6.82 -23.65 -4.97
CA LEU A 40 -7.63 -22.62 -5.64
C LEU A 40 -6.91 -21.27 -5.72
N GLY A 41 -5.96 -21.01 -4.82
CA GLY A 41 -5.27 -19.72 -4.69
C GLY A 41 -5.56 -19.01 -3.38
N TYR A 42 -5.13 -17.75 -3.28
CA TYR A 42 -5.26 -16.91 -2.08
C TYR A 42 -5.59 -15.46 -2.41
N VAL A 43 -6.25 -14.83 -1.44
CA VAL A 43 -6.21 -13.36 -1.25
C VAL A 43 -5.73 -13.09 0.17
N VAL A 44 -4.76 -12.18 0.32
CA VAL A 44 -4.20 -11.79 1.62
C VAL A 44 -4.08 -10.26 1.72
N GLY A 45 -4.27 -9.70 2.91
CA GLY A 45 -4.08 -8.26 3.16
C GLY A 45 -4.85 -7.68 4.34
N GLU A 46 -6.09 -8.10 4.57
CA GLU A 46 -6.90 -7.66 5.71
C GLU A 46 -7.73 -8.83 6.23
N PRO A 47 -7.37 -9.40 7.39
CA PRO A 47 -7.97 -10.65 7.90
C PRO A 47 -9.50 -10.63 8.01
N VAL A 48 -10.09 -9.46 8.29
CA VAL A 48 -11.56 -9.32 8.45
C VAL A 48 -12.33 -9.66 7.17
N VAL A 49 -11.71 -9.49 5.99
CA VAL A 49 -12.39 -9.63 4.69
C VAL A 49 -11.76 -10.68 3.76
N GLU A 50 -10.68 -11.33 4.15
CA GLU A 50 -9.98 -12.33 3.31
C GLU A 50 -10.85 -13.53 2.95
N ASN A 51 -11.80 -13.93 3.82
CA ASN A 51 -12.77 -14.99 3.55
C ASN A 51 -13.67 -14.68 2.34
N ILE A 52 -13.86 -13.40 1.99
CA ILE A 52 -14.61 -12.99 0.79
C ILE A 52 -13.84 -13.43 -0.46
N GLY A 53 -12.55 -13.10 -0.52
CA GLY A 53 -11.70 -13.52 -1.64
C GLY A 53 -11.61 -15.05 -1.79
N ALA A 54 -11.45 -15.76 -0.67
CA ALA A 54 -11.43 -17.22 -0.66
C ALA A 54 -12.73 -17.83 -1.23
N ARG A 55 -13.87 -17.21 -0.89
CA ARG A 55 -15.18 -17.64 -1.41
C ARG A 55 -15.32 -17.37 -2.91
N ILE A 56 -14.91 -16.19 -3.39
CA ILE A 56 -14.93 -15.85 -4.82
C ILE A 56 -14.09 -16.87 -5.62
N LEU A 57 -12.88 -17.22 -5.14
CA LEU A 57 -12.05 -18.25 -5.77
C LEU A 57 -12.73 -19.62 -5.79
N ALA A 58 -13.41 -20.01 -4.69
CA ALA A 58 -14.15 -21.27 -4.59
C ALA A 58 -15.36 -21.32 -5.54
N ASP A 59 -16.04 -20.20 -5.72
CA ASP A 59 -17.19 -20.03 -6.60
C ASP A 59 -16.80 -19.85 -8.10
N GLY A 60 -15.50 -19.94 -8.43
CA GLY A 60 -14.99 -19.98 -9.80
C GLY A 60 -14.49 -18.64 -10.34
N GLY A 61 -14.48 -17.58 -9.55
CA GLY A 61 -13.80 -16.31 -9.90
C GLY A 61 -12.29 -16.48 -9.98
N ASN A 62 -11.62 -15.60 -10.74
CA ASN A 62 -10.17 -15.57 -10.83
C ASN A 62 -9.53 -14.70 -9.71
N ALA A 63 -8.20 -14.61 -9.71
CA ALA A 63 -7.44 -13.82 -8.74
C ALA A 63 -7.89 -12.34 -8.69
N VAL A 64 -8.28 -11.76 -9.82
CA VAL A 64 -8.69 -10.34 -9.91
C VAL A 64 -10.10 -10.15 -9.36
N ASP A 65 -11.05 -11.03 -9.67
CA ASP A 65 -12.41 -11.00 -9.09
C ASP A 65 -12.34 -11.05 -7.57
N ALA A 66 -11.56 -12.00 -7.05
CA ALA A 66 -11.35 -12.19 -5.61
C ALA A 66 -10.67 -10.97 -4.96
N LEU A 67 -9.64 -10.42 -5.62
CA LEU A 67 -8.92 -9.24 -5.18
C LEU A 67 -9.83 -8.01 -5.08
N ILE A 68 -10.63 -7.74 -6.14
CA ILE A 68 -11.51 -6.57 -6.21
C ILE A 68 -12.66 -6.68 -5.19
N ALA A 69 -13.29 -7.86 -5.06
CA ALA A 69 -14.35 -8.06 -4.06
C ALA A 69 -13.83 -7.84 -2.63
N THR A 70 -12.62 -8.36 -2.34
CA THR A 70 -11.97 -8.17 -1.03
C THR A 70 -11.58 -6.72 -0.79
N ALA A 71 -11.07 -6.02 -1.81
CA ALA A 71 -10.69 -4.61 -1.73
C ALA A 71 -11.91 -3.70 -1.48
N LEU A 72 -13.04 -3.94 -2.17
CA LEU A 72 -14.30 -3.23 -1.94
C LEU A 72 -14.85 -3.46 -0.53
N ALA A 73 -14.80 -4.70 -0.03
CA ALA A 73 -15.21 -5.02 1.33
C ALA A 73 -14.27 -4.39 2.38
N GLY A 74 -12.96 -4.39 2.12
CA GLY A 74 -11.95 -3.70 2.92
C GLY A 74 -12.17 -2.19 2.97
N ALA A 75 -12.60 -1.58 1.86
CA ALA A 75 -12.94 -0.16 1.79
C ALA A 75 -14.16 0.21 2.68
N VAL A 76 -15.04 -0.74 2.96
CA VAL A 76 -16.16 -0.57 3.91
C VAL A 76 -15.71 -0.80 5.35
N THR A 77 -14.97 -1.88 5.62
CA THR A 77 -14.64 -2.30 7.00
C THR A 77 -13.43 -1.60 7.60
N GLN A 78 -12.61 -0.95 6.76
CA GLN A 78 -11.40 -0.22 7.17
C GLN A 78 -11.46 1.26 6.72
N PRO A 79 -12.51 2.03 7.06
CA PRO A 79 -12.73 3.39 6.57
C PRO A 79 -11.62 4.37 6.98
N HIS A 80 -10.80 4.00 7.97
CA HIS A 80 -9.63 4.78 8.36
C HIS A 80 -8.42 4.58 7.43
N GLN A 81 -8.43 3.60 6.55
CA GLN A 81 -7.31 3.31 5.65
C GLN A 81 -7.64 3.66 4.20
N THR A 82 -8.86 3.37 3.77
CA THR A 82 -9.34 3.63 2.41
C THR A 82 -10.87 3.61 2.34
N GLY A 83 -11.42 3.94 1.18
CA GLY A 83 -12.85 3.90 0.85
C GLY A 83 -13.05 4.10 -0.65
N LEU A 84 -14.29 4.05 -1.14
CA LEU A 84 -14.60 4.31 -2.55
C LEU A 84 -14.20 5.74 -2.97
N GLY A 85 -14.29 6.70 -2.06
CA GLY A 85 -13.79 8.08 -2.24
C GLY A 85 -12.29 8.23 -1.97
N GLY A 86 -11.54 7.14 -1.87
CA GLY A 86 -10.09 7.16 -1.69
C GLY A 86 -9.37 7.82 -2.87
N TYR A 87 -8.25 8.46 -2.58
CA TYR A 87 -7.57 9.25 -3.60
C TYR A 87 -6.84 8.39 -4.62
N ALA A 88 -6.27 7.24 -4.26
CA ALA A 88 -5.51 6.46 -5.21
C ALA A 88 -5.63 4.95 -5.00
N THR A 89 -5.57 4.22 -6.13
CA THR A 89 -5.29 2.78 -6.19
C THR A 89 -4.24 2.51 -7.25
N HIS A 90 -3.28 1.64 -6.92
CA HIS A 90 -2.27 1.17 -7.86
C HIS A 90 -2.13 -0.34 -7.76
N GLY A 91 -1.94 -0.97 -8.90
CA GLY A 91 -1.81 -2.42 -8.98
C GLY A 91 -0.76 -2.88 -9.97
N ILE A 92 -0.36 -4.13 -9.83
CA ILE A 92 0.44 -4.88 -10.79
C ILE A 92 -0.23 -6.24 -10.97
N PHE A 93 -0.42 -6.65 -12.20
CA PHE A 93 -1.18 -7.82 -12.60
C PHE A 93 -0.36 -8.68 -13.54
N ALA A 94 -0.28 -9.98 -13.27
CA ALA A 94 0.25 -10.99 -14.17
C ALA A 94 -0.87 -11.98 -14.48
N MET A 95 -1.32 -11.99 -15.72
CA MET A 95 -2.39 -12.83 -16.22
C MET A 95 -1.84 -13.89 -17.16
N ASP A 96 -2.62 -14.93 -17.38
CA ASP A 96 -2.25 -16.02 -18.30
C ASP A 96 -0.88 -16.65 -17.96
N ASN A 97 -0.66 -16.87 -16.67
CA ASN A 97 0.61 -17.37 -16.13
C ASN A 97 1.82 -16.50 -16.53
N GLY A 98 1.65 -15.17 -16.53
CA GLY A 98 2.69 -14.18 -16.78
C GLY A 98 2.87 -13.75 -18.24
N ARG A 99 2.08 -14.28 -19.17
CA ARG A 99 2.13 -13.83 -20.58
C ARG A 99 1.69 -12.38 -20.75
N ARG A 100 0.81 -11.88 -19.88
CA ARG A 100 0.35 -10.50 -19.85
C ARG A 100 0.65 -9.88 -18.49
N ILE A 101 1.56 -8.91 -18.46
CA ILE A 101 1.87 -8.13 -17.25
C ILE A 101 1.53 -6.67 -17.51
N ALA A 102 0.75 -6.06 -16.62
CA ALA A 102 0.35 -4.67 -16.71
C ALA A 102 0.32 -4.01 -15.33
N ALA A 103 0.58 -2.71 -15.29
CA ALA A 103 0.41 -1.89 -14.10
C ALA A 103 -0.84 -1.02 -14.19
N LEU A 104 -1.47 -0.75 -13.06
CA LEU A 104 -2.65 0.11 -12.92
C LEU A 104 -2.25 1.42 -12.27
N ASP A 105 -2.65 2.53 -12.87
CA ASP A 105 -2.61 3.88 -12.29
C ASP A 105 -4.03 4.43 -12.13
N GLY A 106 -4.54 4.39 -10.90
CA GLY A 106 -5.77 5.01 -10.46
C GLY A 106 -5.48 6.13 -9.44
N ASN A 107 -4.44 6.93 -9.66
CA ASN A 107 -4.12 8.08 -8.82
C ASN A 107 -5.13 9.21 -9.01
N THR A 108 -5.40 9.98 -7.97
CA THR A 108 -6.18 11.22 -8.05
C THR A 108 -5.55 12.21 -9.03
N ILE A 109 -6.38 13.08 -9.57
CA ILE A 109 -5.93 14.33 -10.18
C ILE A 109 -6.36 15.52 -9.33
N ALA A 110 -5.54 16.57 -9.31
CA ALA A 110 -5.96 17.84 -8.74
C ALA A 110 -7.07 18.46 -9.59
N PRO A 111 -8.05 19.17 -9.00
CA PRO A 111 -9.05 19.91 -9.74
C PRO A 111 -8.43 20.89 -10.74
N ALA A 112 -9.14 21.19 -11.83
CA ALA A 112 -8.67 22.15 -12.84
C ALA A 112 -8.42 23.56 -12.28
N ALA A 113 -9.11 23.91 -11.20
CA ALA A 113 -8.94 25.19 -10.50
C ALA A 113 -7.73 25.22 -9.53
N PHE A 114 -6.99 24.13 -9.37
CA PHE A 114 -5.81 24.09 -8.50
C PHE A 114 -4.67 24.89 -9.11
N THR A 115 -4.06 25.78 -8.31
CA THR A 115 -2.87 26.54 -8.67
C THR A 115 -1.65 26.08 -7.90
N LYS A 116 -0.44 26.40 -8.39
CA LYS A 116 0.81 25.98 -7.74
C LYS A 116 1.03 26.58 -6.35
N ASP A 117 0.38 27.68 -6.06
CA ASP A 117 0.46 28.46 -4.82
C ASP A 117 -0.78 28.31 -3.91
N ILE A 118 -1.69 27.35 -4.20
CA ILE A 118 -2.97 27.16 -3.49
C ILE A 118 -2.79 27.00 -1.97
N PHE A 119 -1.70 26.42 -1.51
CA PHE A 119 -1.47 26.12 -0.11
C PHE A 119 -0.66 27.17 0.64
N GLN A 120 0.07 28.06 -0.04
CA GLN A 120 0.83 29.18 0.53
C GLN A 120 1.54 28.81 1.86
N PRO A 121 2.61 28.00 1.82
CA PRO A 121 3.27 27.55 3.04
C PRO A 121 3.91 28.74 3.79
N ASP A 122 3.93 28.67 5.13
CA ASP A 122 4.64 29.62 5.96
C ASP A 122 6.18 29.50 5.78
N PRO A 123 7.00 30.42 6.32
CA PRO A 123 8.46 30.34 6.19
C PRO A 123 9.09 29.05 6.75
N GLN A 124 8.36 28.27 7.53
CA GLN A 124 8.75 26.95 8.03
C GLN A 124 8.24 25.81 7.14
N GLY A 125 7.66 26.11 5.97
CA GLY A 125 7.14 25.16 5.01
C GLY A 125 5.82 24.49 5.44
N ARG A 126 5.09 25.02 6.42
CA ARG A 126 3.83 24.47 6.91
C ARG A 126 2.65 25.18 6.25
N VAL A 127 1.69 24.40 5.80
CA VAL A 127 0.44 24.95 5.26
C VAL A 127 -0.45 25.44 6.42
N PRO A 128 -0.89 26.71 6.41
CA PRO A 128 -1.76 27.25 7.46
C PRO A 128 -2.99 26.39 7.69
N GLU A 129 -3.35 26.18 8.97
CA GLU A 129 -4.49 25.36 9.41
C GLU A 129 -4.50 23.90 8.90
N GLY A 130 -3.41 23.44 8.24
CA GLY A 130 -3.34 22.09 7.65
C GLY A 130 -4.33 21.86 6.51
N LYS A 131 -4.69 22.90 5.76
CA LYS A 131 -5.69 22.84 4.66
C LYS A 131 -5.37 21.82 3.57
N ASN A 132 -4.11 21.45 3.43
CA ASN A 132 -3.68 20.38 2.53
C ASN A 132 -3.91 18.97 3.11
N HIS A 133 -4.13 18.82 4.42
CA HIS A 133 -4.33 17.53 5.08
C HIS A 133 -5.80 17.23 5.42
N HIS A 134 -6.54 18.25 5.86
CA HIS A 134 -7.93 18.09 6.28
C HIS A 134 -8.81 19.14 5.62
N GLY A 135 -10.08 18.80 5.44
CA GLY A 135 -11.05 19.63 4.77
C GLY A 135 -11.10 19.43 3.26
N TRP A 136 -11.95 20.18 2.62
CA TRP A 136 -12.37 19.98 1.23
C TRP A 136 -11.28 20.32 0.21
N LEU A 137 -10.32 21.19 0.55
CA LEU A 137 -9.14 21.48 -0.30
C LEU A 137 -8.10 20.34 -0.27
N ALA A 138 -8.14 19.47 0.73
CA ALA A 138 -7.25 18.32 0.80
C ALA A 138 -7.67 17.19 -0.14
N ALA A 139 -8.92 17.19 -0.63
CA ALA A 139 -9.45 16.17 -1.52
C ALA A 139 -9.33 16.57 -3.00
N GLY A 140 -8.89 15.64 -3.84
CA GLY A 140 -8.95 15.72 -5.30
C GLY A 140 -10.01 14.79 -5.87
N VAL A 141 -9.99 14.56 -7.19
CA VAL A 141 -10.89 13.62 -7.84
C VAL A 141 -10.61 12.20 -7.34
N PRO A 142 -11.58 11.47 -6.79
CA PRO A 142 -11.36 10.12 -6.27
C PRO A 142 -10.91 9.14 -7.35
N GLY A 143 -9.84 8.37 -7.09
CA GLY A 143 -9.28 7.44 -8.07
C GLY A 143 -9.56 5.96 -7.80
N VAL A 144 -9.92 5.61 -6.55
CA VAL A 144 -10.04 4.20 -6.13
C VAL A 144 -11.05 3.43 -6.96
N ILE A 145 -12.30 3.91 -7.05
CA ILE A 145 -13.37 3.15 -7.72
C ILE A 145 -13.12 2.97 -9.23
N ALA A 146 -12.52 3.98 -9.89
CA ALA A 146 -12.18 3.88 -11.31
C ALA A 146 -11.08 2.85 -11.56
N GLY A 147 -10.07 2.81 -10.70
CA GLY A 147 -9.00 1.82 -10.81
C GLY A 147 -9.50 0.40 -10.55
N LEU A 148 -10.35 0.20 -9.53
CA LEU A 148 -10.96 -1.11 -9.26
C LEU A 148 -11.81 -1.60 -10.44
N LYS A 149 -12.65 -0.73 -11.02
CA LYS A 149 -13.47 -1.09 -12.18
C LYS A 149 -12.63 -1.40 -13.41
N LEU A 150 -11.62 -0.57 -13.70
CA LEU A 150 -10.72 -0.82 -14.83
C LEU A 150 -9.98 -2.17 -14.70
N ALA A 151 -9.49 -2.49 -13.50
CA ALA A 151 -8.83 -3.76 -13.27
C ALA A 151 -9.78 -4.95 -13.48
N LEU A 152 -11.03 -4.84 -12.99
CA LEU A 152 -12.05 -5.85 -13.19
C LEU A 152 -12.39 -6.03 -14.67
N ASP A 153 -12.61 -4.93 -15.40
CA ASP A 153 -12.97 -4.98 -16.82
C ASP A 153 -11.87 -5.59 -17.70
N GLN A 154 -10.62 -5.42 -17.30
CA GLN A 154 -9.47 -5.87 -18.09
C GLN A 154 -9.02 -7.28 -17.77
N PHE A 155 -9.23 -7.72 -16.54
CA PHE A 155 -8.63 -8.93 -16.00
C PHE A 155 -9.59 -9.83 -15.23
N GLY A 156 -10.75 -9.33 -14.79
CA GLY A 156 -11.77 -10.09 -14.10
C GLY A 156 -12.65 -10.90 -15.05
N THR A 157 -13.44 -11.79 -14.47
CA THR A 157 -14.39 -12.64 -15.18
C THR A 157 -15.83 -12.47 -14.67
N TRP A 158 -15.98 -11.89 -13.49
CA TRP A 158 -17.27 -11.64 -12.85
C TRP A 158 -17.80 -10.23 -13.15
N SER A 159 -19.12 -10.05 -13.01
CA SER A 159 -19.73 -8.73 -13.16
C SER A 159 -19.35 -7.81 -11.99
N PHE A 160 -19.39 -6.50 -12.21
CA PHE A 160 -19.16 -5.51 -11.16
C PHE A 160 -20.19 -5.62 -10.02
N ALA A 161 -21.43 -6.01 -10.35
CA ALA A 161 -22.48 -6.28 -9.38
C ALA A 161 -22.12 -7.45 -8.45
N ASP A 162 -21.61 -8.55 -9.00
CA ASP A 162 -21.27 -9.75 -8.21
C ASP A 162 -20.12 -9.50 -7.26
N VAL A 163 -19.03 -8.87 -7.73
CA VAL A 163 -17.87 -8.55 -6.87
C VAL A 163 -18.17 -7.47 -5.84
N MET A 164 -19.18 -6.62 -6.08
CA MET A 164 -19.59 -5.56 -5.14
C MET A 164 -20.59 -6.05 -4.08
N ALA A 165 -21.31 -7.14 -4.33
CA ALA A 165 -22.37 -7.64 -3.46
C ALA A 165 -21.93 -7.86 -1.97
N PRO A 166 -20.74 -8.43 -1.67
CA PRO A 166 -20.28 -8.55 -0.28
C PRO A 166 -20.09 -7.19 0.42
N ALA A 167 -19.53 -6.19 -0.29
CA ALA A 167 -19.31 -4.85 0.24
C ALA A 167 -20.64 -4.11 0.51
N ILE A 168 -21.62 -4.25 -0.40
CA ILE A 168 -22.98 -3.70 -0.23
C ILE A 168 -23.62 -4.25 1.05
N ARG A 169 -23.53 -5.57 1.29
CA ARG A 169 -24.06 -6.18 2.52
C ARG A 169 -23.38 -5.61 3.76
N LEU A 170 -22.05 -5.54 3.78
CA LEU A 170 -21.29 -5.00 4.91
C LEU A 170 -21.65 -3.54 5.21
N ALA A 171 -21.86 -2.73 4.18
CA ALA A 171 -22.26 -1.33 4.35
C ALA A 171 -23.70 -1.21 4.88
N ARG A 172 -24.63 -2.02 4.36
CA ARG A 172 -26.06 -1.98 4.73
C ARG A 172 -26.34 -2.63 6.09
N GLU A 173 -25.86 -3.85 6.29
CA GLU A 173 -26.12 -4.62 7.50
C GLU A 173 -25.18 -4.21 8.64
N GLY A 174 -24.01 -3.71 8.31
CA GLY A 174 -22.96 -3.29 9.22
C GLY A 174 -21.96 -4.38 9.55
N PHE A 175 -20.91 -3.98 10.22
CA PHE A 175 -19.86 -4.87 10.75
C PHE A 175 -19.55 -4.49 12.20
N LEU A 176 -19.07 -5.46 12.98
CA LEU A 176 -18.66 -5.22 14.37
C LEU A 176 -17.43 -4.33 14.41
N LEU A 177 -17.51 -3.21 15.12
CA LEU A 177 -16.45 -2.23 15.23
C LEU A 177 -15.27 -2.78 16.05
N PRO A 178 -14.08 -3.01 15.44
CA PRO A 178 -12.93 -3.50 16.18
C PRO A 178 -12.43 -2.46 17.20
N PRO A 179 -11.81 -2.89 18.33
CA PRO A 179 -11.31 -1.97 19.36
C PRO A 179 -10.35 -0.90 18.82
N ALA A 180 -9.45 -1.27 17.92
CA ALA A 180 -8.50 -0.34 17.31
C ALA A 180 -9.19 0.73 16.46
N LEU A 181 -10.24 0.38 15.70
CA LEU A 181 -10.99 1.33 14.89
C LEU A 181 -11.86 2.24 15.78
N ALA A 182 -12.51 1.70 16.82
CA ALA A 182 -13.27 2.49 17.79
C ALA A 182 -12.37 3.55 18.46
N ALA A 183 -11.18 3.16 18.90
CA ALA A 183 -10.21 4.09 19.49
C ALA A 183 -9.77 5.19 18.50
N ARG A 184 -9.57 4.85 17.22
CA ARG A 184 -9.24 5.83 16.17
C ARG A 184 -10.39 6.81 15.91
N ILE A 185 -11.63 6.33 15.85
CA ILE A 185 -12.83 7.19 15.71
C ILE A 185 -12.90 8.15 16.90
N ALA A 186 -12.76 7.67 18.13
CA ALA A 186 -12.78 8.49 19.34
C ALA A 186 -11.66 9.55 19.36
N ALA A 187 -10.44 9.17 18.95
CA ALA A 187 -9.30 10.09 18.87
C ALA A 187 -9.51 11.24 17.87
N ASN A 188 -10.35 11.05 16.84
CA ASN A 188 -10.64 12.06 15.82
C ASN A 188 -11.93 12.86 16.10
N ARG A 189 -12.53 12.72 17.31
CA ARG A 189 -13.81 13.34 17.66
C ARG A 189 -13.88 14.83 17.31
N VAL A 190 -12.86 15.61 17.67
CA VAL A 190 -12.85 17.06 17.44
C VAL A 190 -12.79 17.40 15.95
N SER A 191 -12.03 16.64 15.18
CA SER A 191 -11.92 16.84 13.73
C SER A 191 -13.21 16.45 13.01
N PHE A 192 -13.79 15.29 13.34
CA PHE A 192 -15.02 14.80 12.70
C PHE A 192 -16.25 15.65 13.01
N ALA A 193 -16.31 16.27 14.19
CA ALA A 193 -17.40 17.18 14.54
C ALA A 193 -17.46 18.45 13.66
N LYS A 194 -16.40 18.75 12.90
CA LYS A 194 -16.36 19.90 11.98
C LYS A 194 -17.07 19.63 10.65
N ASP A 195 -17.28 18.36 10.29
CA ASP A 195 -17.95 17.95 9.06
C ASP A 195 -19.23 17.18 9.41
N PRO A 196 -20.40 17.67 8.97
CA PRO A 196 -21.68 17.04 9.32
C PRO A 196 -21.81 15.59 8.84
N GLY A 197 -21.25 15.26 7.68
CA GLY A 197 -21.27 13.91 7.13
C GLY A 197 -20.39 12.95 7.94
N MET A 198 -19.18 13.38 8.34
CA MET A 198 -18.32 12.61 9.23
C MET A 198 -18.96 12.38 10.60
N ALA A 199 -19.54 13.43 11.19
CA ALA A 199 -20.22 13.34 12.47
C ALA A 199 -21.41 12.36 12.41
N ARG A 200 -22.24 12.42 11.36
CA ARG A 200 -23.37 11.51 11.20
C ARG A 200 -22.92 10.06 11.01
N LEU A 201 -21.87 9.82 10.21
CA LEU A 201 -21.38 8.48 9.92
C LEU A 201 -20.72 7.84 11.15
N PHE A 202 -19.85 8.57 11.84
CA PHE A 202 -19.01 8.02 12.91
C PHE A 202 -19.52 8.28 14.32
N PHE A 203 -20.55 9.12 14.48
CA PHE A 203 -21.21 9.42 15.77
C PHE A 203 -22.73 9.24 15.70
N PRO A 204 -23.23 8.06 15.34
CA PRO A 204 -24.66 7.83 15.09
C PRO A 204 -25.56 8.11 16.29
N GLY A 205 -25.01 8.23 17.50
CA GLY A 205 -25.73 8.65 18.72
C GLY A 205 -25.20 9.97 19.30
N GLY A 206 -24.53 10.81 18.45
CA GLY A 206 -23.90 12.06 18.90
C GLY A 206 -22.55 11.87 19.61
N SER A 207 -22.06 10.64 19.74
CA SER A 207 -20.78 10.30 20.37
C SER A 207 -20.11 9.11 19.66
N PRO A 208 -18.77 8.96 19.78
CA PRO A 208 -18.06 7.81 19.22
C PRO A 208 -18.63 6.48 19.74
N PRO A 209 -18.96 5.52 18.86
CA PRO A 209 -19.49 4.23 19.27
C PRO A 209 -18.41 3.39 19.97
N PRO A 210 -18.75 2.61 21.02
CA PRO A 210 -17.81 1.71 21.66
C PRO A 210 -17.44 0.54 20.76
N ALA A 211 -16.30 -0.11 21.05
CA ALA A 211 -15.91 -1.35 20.41
C ALA A 211 -17.00 -2.41 20.53
N GLY A 212 -17.20 -3.22 19.49
CA GLY A 212 -18.26 -4.22 19.40
C GLY A 212 -19.61 -3.67 18.96
N SER A 213 -19.78 -2.35 18.82
CA SER A 213 -20.97 -1.75 18.19
C SER A 213 -21.04 -2.13 16.71
N LEU A 214 -22.25 -2.14 16.17
CA LEU A 214 -22.48 -2.35 14.74
C LEU A 214 -22.32 -1.01 14.00
N LEU A 215 -21.27 -0.87 13.19
CA LEU A 215 -21.10 0.30 12.34
C LEU A 215 -21.72 0.04 10.96
N LYS A 216 -22.63 0.91 10.55
CA LYS A 216 -23.36 0.86 9.27
C LYS A 216 -23.09 2.11 8.44
N ASN A 217 -23.15 1.96 7.13
CA ASN A 217 -23.13 3.09 6.19
C ASN A 217 -24.18 2.82 5.08
N PRO A 218 -25.49 3.00 5.38
CA PRO A 218 -26.54 2.71 4.42
C PRO A 218 -26.48 3.62 3.19
N GLU A 219 -26.04 4.88 3.31
CA GLU A 219 -25.88 5.80 2.18
C GLU A 219 -24.83 5.25 1.20
N LEU A 220 -23.69 4.74 1.70
CA LEU A 220 -22.68 4.10 0.85
C LEU A 220 -23.20 2.80 0.21
N ALA A 221 -24.06 2.04 0.90
CA ALA A 221 -24.69 0.87 0.32
C ALA A 221 -25.58 1.23 -0.88
N GLU A 222 -26.40 2.30 -0.78
CA GLU A 222 -27.24 2.78 -1.88
C GLU A 222 -26.39 3.28 -3.06
N LEU A 223 -25.30 4.02 -2.80
CA LEU A 223 -24.34 4.40 -3.83
C LEU A 223 -23.81 3.17 -4.57
N MET A 224 -23.32 2.17 -3.82
CA MET A 224 -22.79 0.94 -4.40
C MET A 224 -23.85 0.15 -5.18
N MET A 225 -25.10 0.11 -4.72
CA MET A 225 -26.19 -0.53 -5.45
C MET A 225 -26.50 0.16 -6.76
N THR A 226 -26.44 1.50 -6.80
CA THR A 226 -26.59 2.28 -8.04
C THR A 226 -25.52 1.89 -9.07
N LEU A 227 -24.26 1.79 -8.63
CA LEU A 227 -23.15 1.35 -9.49
C LEU A 227 -23.29 -0.11 -9.93
N ALA A 228 -23.68 -0.99 -9.02
CA ALA A 228 -23.90 -2.41 -9.29
C ALA A 228 -25.04 -2.62 -10.32
N LYS A 229 -26.17 -1.92 -10.15
CA LYS A 229 -27.29 -1.96 -11.08
C LYS A 229 -26.91 -1.46 -12.47
N ALA A 230 -26.10 -0.41 -12.55
CA ALA A 230 -25.58 0.11 -13.81
C ALA A 230 -24.49 -0.79 -14.43
N ASN A 231 -23.94 -1.70 -13.66
CA ASN A 231 -22.70 -2.45 -13.96
C ASN A 231 -21.55 -1.54 -14.43
N SER A 232 -21.51 -0.30 -13.94
CA SER A 232 -20.68 0.80 -14.44
C SER A 232 -20.37 1.81 -13.35
N ILE A 233 -19.28 2.56 -13.52
CA ILE A 233 -18.92 3.74 -12.71
C ILE A 233 -19.40 5.07 -13.34
N GLU A 234 -20.09 5.03 -14.46
CA GLU A 234 -20.63 6.23 -15.13
C GLU A 234 -21.49 7.10 -14.18
N PRO A 235 -22.37 6.54 -13.33
CA PRO A 235 -23.11 7.36 -12.37
C PRO A 235 -22.21 8.13 -11.40
N PHE A 236 -21.04 7.57 -11.05
CA PHE A 236 -20.09 8.18 -10.10
C PHE A 236 -19.29 9.34 -10.72
N TYR A 237 -18.93 9.25 -12.01
CA TYR A 237 -18.07 10.25 -12.65
C TYR A 237 -18.84 11.20 -13.59
N ARG A 238 -19.99 10.80 -14.13
CA ARG A 238 -20.72 11.58 -15.14
C ARG A 238 -22.22 11.70 -14.87
N GLY A 239 -22.78 10.91 -13.94
CA GLY A 239 -24.22 10.87 -13.64
C GLY A 239 -24.62 11.69 -12.40
N GLU A 240 -25.65 11.20 -11.74
CA GLU A 240 -26.27 11.84 -10.55
C GLU A 240 -25.33 11.86 -9.34
N ILE A 241 -24.53 10.81 -9.13
CA ILE A 241 -23.55 10.76 -8.03
C ILE A 241 -22.49 11.85 -8.26
N ALA A 242 -22.00 12.04 -9.49
CA ALA A 242 -21.07 13.12 -9.82
C ALA A 242 -21.64 14.51 -9.49
N GLN A 243 -22.93 14.72 -9.73
CA GLN A 243 -23.61 15.97 -9.39
C GLN A 243 -23.59 16.21 -7.87
N LEU A 244 -23.96 15.20 -7.06
CA LEU A 244 -23.96 15.30 -5.60
C LEU A 244 -22.55 15.52 -5.03
N ILE A 245 -21.53 14.88 -5.61
CA ILE A 245 -20.13 15.10 -5.23
C ILE A 245 -19.74 16.56 -5.49
N ALA A 246 -19.94 17.06 -6.70
CA ALA A 246 -19.59 18.43 -7.10
C ALA A 246 -20.32 19.48 -6.25
N GLU A 247 -21.62 19.28 -5.97
CA GLU A 247 -22.40 20.14 -5.08
C GLU A 247 -21.85 20.12 -3.64
N GLY A 248 -21.42 18.96 -3.13
CA GLY A 248 -20.77 18.84 -1.83
C GLY A 248 -19.50 19.69 -1.75
N PHE A 249 -18.64 19.60 -2.75
CA PHE A 249 -17.44 20.45 -2.85
C PHE A 249 -17.78 21.93 -2.92
N ALA A 250 -18.71 22.33 -3.80
CA ALA A 250 -19.11 23.73 -3.96
C ALA A 250 -19.66 24.35 -2.68
N ARG A 251 -20.53 23.62 -1.95
CA ARG A 251 -21.10 24.09 -0.68
C ARG A 251 -20.07 24.30 0.42
N GLN A 252 -18.97 23.57 0.39
CA GLN A 252 -17.96 23.52 1.46
C GLN A 252 -16.65 24.19 1.08
N GLY A 253 -16.59 24.91 -0.05
CA GLY A 253 -15.40 25.61 -0.51
C GLY A 253 -14.29 24.71 -1.07
N GLY A 254 -14.63 23.48 -1.47
CA GLY A 254 -13.74 22.61 -2.24
C GLY A 254 -13.78 22.95 -3.73
N LEU A 255 -12.87 22.38 -4.53
CA LEU A 255 -12.65 22.78 -5.90
C LEU A 255 -12.98 21.72 -6.96
N VAL A 256 -13.34 20.50 -6.56
CA VAL A 256 -13.70 19.45 -7.54
C VAL A 256 -15.06 19.77 -8.15
N THR A 257 -15.08 19.86 -9.49
CA THR A 257 -16.28 20.12 -10.28
C THR A 257 -16.80 18.85 -10.95
N LYS A 258 -17.99 18.94 -11.55
CA LYS A 258 -18.55 17.85 -12.35
C LYS A 258 -17.68 17.56 -13.58
N GLU A 259 -17.09 18.58 -14.17
CA GLU A 259 -16.18 18.50 -15.32
C GLU A 259 -14.87 17.80 -14.93
N ASP A 260 -14.34 18.07 -13.73
CA ASP A 260 -13.17 17.35 -13.21
C ASP A 260 -13.46 15.87 -13.05
N LEU A 261 -14.61 15.51 -12.47
CA LEU A 261 -15.06 14.12 -12.36
C LEU A 261 -15.23 13.48 -13.74
N ALA A 262 -15.93 14.14 -14.67
CA ALA A 262 -16.22 13.62 -16.01
C ALA A 262 -14.96 13.38 -16.85
N SER A 263 -13.91 14.18 -16.63
CA SER A 263 -12.62 14.07 -17.34
C SER A 263 -11.69 13.01 -16.76
N TYR A 264 -12.01 12.47 -15.59
CA TYR A 264 -11.13 11.52 -14.91
C TYR A 264 -11.19 10.11 -15.51
N HIS A 265 -10.02 9.51 -15.68
CA HIS A 265 -9.84 8.12 -16.10
C HIS A 265 -8.67 7.47 -15.36
N ALA A 266 -8.89 6.28 -14.82
CA ALA A 266 -7.80 5.37 -14.45
C ALA A 266 -7.20 4.77 -15.74
N ARG A 267 -5.95 4.33 -15.69
CA ARG A 267 -5.24 3.84 -16.88
C ARG A 267 -4.39 2.59 -16.59
N LEU A 268 -4.22 1.76 -17.59
CA LEU A 268 -3.16 0.75 -17.60
C LEU A 268 -1.90 1.38 -18.18
N VAL A 269 -0.76 1.05 -17.58
CA VAL A 269 0.56 1.56 -17.94
C VAL A 269 1.58 0.44 -17.95
N GLU A 270 2.66 0.60 -18.73
CA GLU A 270 3.77 -0.34 -18.71
C GLU A 270 4.48 -0.28 -17.35
N PRO A 271 4.75 -1.43 -16.70
CA PRO A 271 5.50 -1.44 -15.47
C PRO A 271 6.98 -1.13 -15.69
N LEU A 272 7.61 -0.47 -14.73
CA LEU A 272 9.07 -0.46 -14.61
C LEU A 272 9.57 -1.88 -14.34
N LYS A 273 10.74 -2.21 -14.88
CA LYS A 273 11.34 -3.54 -14.80
C LYS A 273 12.80 -3.45 -14.36
N MET A 274 13.23 -4.39 -13.52
CA MET A 274 14.62 -4.56 -13.15
C MET A 274 14.97 -6.03 -13.04
N ALA A 275 15.99 -6.47 -13.78
CA ALA A 275 16.53 -7.82 -13.70
C ALA A 275 17.56 -7.94 -12.56
N TRP A 276 17.45 -9.04 -11.79
CA TRP A 276 18.44 -9.45 -10.80
C TRP A 276 18.57 -10.97 -10.77
N GLY A 277 19.68 -11.48 -11.25
CA GLY A 277 19.87 -12.92 -11.45
C GLY A 277 18.80 -13.50 -12.37
N GLU A 278 18.11 -14.52 -11.93
CA GLU A 278 17.02 -15.17 -12.67
C GLU A 278 15.66 -14.48 -12.51
N HIS A 279 15.58 -13.47 -11.64
CA HIS A 279 14.33 -12.76 -11.33
C HIS A 279 14.22 -11.46 -12.12
N THR A 280 12.99 -11.09 -12.46
CA THR A 280 12.63 -9.73 -12.91
C THR A 280 11.62 -9.14 -11.94
N ILE A 281 11.93 -7.96 -11.43
CA ILE A 281 11.06 -7.18 -10.53
C ILE A 281 10.26 -6.22 -11.39
N HIS A 282 8.93 -6.22 -11.24
CA HIS A 282 8.02 -5.33 -11.94
C HIS A 282 7.26 -4.48 -10.91
N THR A 283 7.09 -3.18 -11.19
CA THR A 283 6.34 -2.25 -10.33
C THR A 283 5.73 -1.12 -11.16
N PRO A 284 4.60 -0.51 -10.74
CA PRO A 284 4.07 0.64 -11.46
C PRO A 284 5.07 1.80 -11.55
N PRO A 285 5.05 2.57 -12.66
CA PRO A 285 5.91 3.75 -12.84
C PRO A 285 5.49 4.94 -11.97
N LEU A 286 6.05 6.11 -12.19
CA LEU A 286 5.60 7.36 -11.58
C LEU A 286 4.11 7.58 -11.92
N THR A 287 3.33 8.03 -10.94
CA THR A 287 3.69 8.69 -9.67
C THR A 287 3.87 7.74 -8.47
N CYS A 288 3.96 6.44 -8.70
CA CYS A 288 4.13 5.38 -7.70
C CYS A 288 5.51 5.41 -7.04
N GLY A 289 5.68 4.71 -5.91
CA GLY A 289 6.94 4.64 -5.17
C GLY A 289 7.99 3.68 -5.74
N GLY A 290 7.62 2.88 -6.76
CA GLY A 290 8.45 1.80 -7.31
C GLY A 290 9.81 2.26 -7.83
N ILE A 291 9.86 3.41 -8.50
CA ILE A 291 11.14 3.96 -9.01
C ILE A 291 12.19 4.11 -7.91
N SER A 292 11.79 4.57 -6.71
CA SER A 292 12.75 4.74 -5.61
C SER A 292 13.29 3.42 -5.10
N VAL A 293 12.47 2.35 -5.10
CA VAL A 293 12.92 1.00 -4.72
C VAL A 293 13.89 0.43 -5.75
N LEU A 294 13.59 0.58 -7.05
CA LEU A 294 14.48 0.13 -8.12
C LEU A 294 15.80 0.91 -8.10
N GLN A 295 15.79 2.22 -7.83
CA GLN A 295 16.98 3.04 -7.66
C GLN A 295 17.85 2.55 -6.49
N MET A 296 17.25 2.27 -5.32
CA MET A 296 17.96 1.71 -4.16
C MET A 296 18.65 0.38 -4.55
N LEU A 297 17.92 -0.51 -5.22
CA LEU A 297 18.49 -1.78 -5.70
C LEU A 297 19.61 -1.58 -6.72
N ALA A 298 19.46 -0.65 -7.67
CA ALA A 298 20.52 -0.34 -8.66
C ALA A 298 21.80 0.13 -7.97
N ILE A 299 21.71 1.01 -6.97
CA ILE A 299 22.84 1.48 -6.18
C ILE A 299 23.49 0.31 -5.42
N LEU A 300 22.71 -0.56 -4.78
CA LEU A 300 23.22 -1.74 -4.09
C LEU A 300 23.94 -2.70 -5.06
N LYS A 301 23.40 -2.88 -6.26
CA LYS A 301 24.00 -3.70 -7.34
C LYS A 301 25.34 -3.11 -7.79
N ALA A 302 25.43 -1.80 -8.01
CA ALA A 302 26.65 -1.11 -8.39
C ALA A 302 27.76 -1.25 -7.34
N MET A 303 27.41 -1.27 -6.05
CA MET A 303 28.35 -1.52 -4.95
C MET A 303 28.77 -3.00 -4.79
N LYS A 304 28.21 -3.93 -5.57
CA LYS A 304 28.36 -5.38 -5.34
C LYS A 304 28.05 -5.76 -3.88
N TRP A 305 27.00 -5.13 -3.33
CA TRP A 305 26.64 -5.18 -1.92
C TRP A 305 26.42 -6.60 -1.38
N ASP A 306 25.90 -7.50 -2.20
CA ASP A 306 25.64 -8.91 -1.90
C ASP A 306 26.92 -9.73 -1.64
N THR A 307 28.05 -9.30 -2.18
CA THR A 307 29.36 -9.98 -2.02
C THR A 307 30.10 -9.59 -0.72
N LEU A 308 29.66 -8.52 -0.06
CA LEU A 308 30.30 -8.04 1.15
C LEU A 308 30.03 -8.97 2.36
N ARG A 309 31.08 -9.24 3.17
CA ARG A 309 30.98 -10.13 4.34
C ARG A 309 30.64 -9.39 5.65
N ASP A 310 31.13 -8.15 5.80
CA ASP A 310 30.88 -7.36 7.02
C ASP A 310 29.42 -6.88 7.07
N GLY A 311 28.69 -7.39 8.06
CA GLY A 311 27.28 -7.08 8.27
C GLY A 311 27.02 -5.61 8.62
N SER A 312 27.94 -4.98 9.37
CA SER A 312 27.83 -3.56 9.76
C SER A 312 28.08 -2.64 8.57
N GLN A 313 29.06 -2.96 7.73
CA GLN A 313 29.31 -2.27 6.48
C GLN A 313 28.13 -2.41 5.52
N ARG A 314 27.61 -3.63 5.32
CA ARG A 314 26.44 -3.90 4.48
C ARG A 314 25.22 -3.09 4.93
N LEU A 315 25.00 -3.01 6.25
CA LEU A 315 23.89 -2.23 6.82
C LEU A 315 24.06 -0.74 6.50
N ARG A 316 25.24 -0.16 6.74
CA ARG A 316 25.52 1.23 6.46
C ARG A 316 25.34 1.57 4.98
N LEU A 317 25.87 0.78 4.07
CA LEU A 317 25.74 0.99 2.63
C LEU A 317 24.28 0.98 2.19
N ARG A 318 23.47 0.07 2.75
CA ARG A 318 22.02 0.04 2.48
C ARG A 318 21.30 1.28 3.01
N VAL A 319 21.63 1.75 4.21
CA VAL A 319 21.07 2.99 4.76
C VAL A 319 21.40 4.18 3.86
N GLU A 320 22.64 4.28 3.36
CA GLU A 320 23.04 5.37 2.46
C GLU A 320 22.35 5.27 1.09
N ALA A 321 22.16 4.07 0.54
CA ALA A 321 21.39 3.87 -0.68
C ALA A 321 19.92 4.32 -0.51
N MET A 322 19.28 3.99 0.62
CA MET A 322 17.96 4.50 0.97
C MET A 322 17.96 6.03 1.04
N ARG A 323 18.92 6.63 1.72
CA ARG A 323 19.00 8.08 1.92
C ARG A 323 19.16 8.83 0.58
N LEU A 324 20.01 8.35 -0.32
CA LEU A 324 20.18 8.96 -1.65
C LEU A 324 18.89 8.85 -2.49
N ALA A 325 18.25 7.69 -2.53
CA ALA A 325 17.01 7.52 -3.29
C ALA A 325 15.87 8.38 -2.70
N TRP A 326 15.79 8.55 -1.39
CA TRP A 326 14.84 9.46 -0.76
C TRP A 326 15.17 10.93 -1.03
N ARG A 327 16.45 11.33 -1.06
CA ARG A 327 16.88 12.66 -1.47
C ARG A 327 16.36 12.99 -2.87
N ASP A 328 16.59 12.07 -3.81
CA ASP A 328 16.21 12.26 -5.20
C ASP A 328 14.68 12.29 -5.34
N ARG A 329 13.98 11.39 -4.63
CA ARG A 329 12.53 11.39 -4.58
C ARG A 329 11.95 12.72 -4.10
N LEU A 330 12.48 13.26 -3.02
CA LEU A 330 11.98 14.47 -2.38
C LEU A 330 12.40 15.76 -3.10
N LYS A 331 13.36 15.72 -4.02
CA LYS A 331 13.85 16.89 -4.75
C LYS A 331 13.47 16.90 -6.22
N LEU A 332 13.44 15.71 -6.85
CA LEU A 332 13.44 15.62 -8.31
C LEU A 332 12.17 15.01 -8.89
N LEU A 333 11.37 14.30 -8.07
CA LEU A 333 10.22 13.58 -8.59
C LEU A 333 8.93 14.39 -8.51
N GLY A 334 8.04 14.14 -9.46
CA GLY A 334 6.71 14.71 -9.60
C GLY A 334 5.94 13.94 -10.67
N ASP A 335 4.86 14.53 -11.16
CA ASP A 335 4.09 13.99 -12.28
C ASP A 335 4.87 14.20 -13.59
N PRO A 336 5.26 13.12 -14.29
CA PRO A 336 6.06 13.24 -15.52
C PRO A 336 5.31 13.88 -16.70
N GLU A 337 3.99 14.00 -16.64
CA GLU A 337 3.19 14.70 -17.65
C GLU A 337 3.26 16.23 -17.48
N PHE A 338 3.70 16.72 -16.32
CA PHE A 338 3.69 18.15 -15.96
C PHE A 338 5.06 18.70 -15.61
N ALA A 339 6.07 17.86 -15.39
CA ALA A 339 7.42 18.27 -15.06
C ALA A 339 8.45 17.38 -15.76
N ALA A 340 9.59 17.95 -16.13
CA ALA A 340 10.71 17.19 -16.66
C ALA A 340 11.37 16.37 -15.53
N ILE A 341 10.98 15.11 -15.41
CA ILE A 341 11.49 14.22 -14.39
C ILE A 341 12.62 13.36 -14.95
N PRO A 342 13.81 13.33 -14.32
CA PRO A 342 14.96 12.59 -14.83
C PRO A 342 14.87 11.07 -14.52
N HIS A 343 13.71 10.42 -14.79
CA HIS A 343 13.44 9.05 -14.37
C HIS A 343 14.41 8.03 -15.02
N ASP A 344 14.73 8.19 -16.31
CA ASP A 344 15.68 7.31 -17.01
C ASP A 344 17.09 7.45 -16.42
N LYS A 345 17.51 8.68 -16.12
CA LYS A 345 18.79 8.93 -15.46
C LYS A 345 18.85 8.25 -14.10
N LEU A 346 17.82 8.39 -13.27
CA LEU A 346 17.80 7.84 -11.91
C LEU A 346 17.87 6.30 -11.87
N LEU A 347 17.45 5.63 -12.95
CA LEU A 347 17.52 4.18 -13.10
C LEU A 347 18.71 3.71 -13.94
N SER A 348 19.55 4.62 -14.47
CA SER A 348 20.71 4.28 -15.29
C SER A 348 21.84 3.66 -14.46
N GLU A 349 22.63 2.78 -15.09
CA GLU A 349 23.82 2.18 -14.48
C GLU A 349 24.86 3.25 -14.12
N ASP A 350 25.07 4.27 -14.95
CA ASP A 350 26.00 5.36 -14.69
C ASP A 350 25.62 6.15 -13.43
N TYR A 351 24.33 6.45 -13.24
CA TYR A 351 23.89 7.15 -12.05
C TYR A 351 24.01 6.28 -10.80
N ALA A 352 23.69 5.00 -10.91
CA ALA A 352 23.86 4.06 -9.82
C ALA A 352 25.34 3.91 -9.42
N ALA A 353 26.26 3.86 -10.40
CA ALA A 353 27.70 3.83 -10.17
C ALA A 353 28.20 5.11 -9.48
N ALA A 354 27.78 6.29 -9.95
CA ALA A 354 28.14 7.56 -9.32
C ALA A 354 27.63 7.66 -7.87
N CYS A 355 26.41 7.19 -7.58
CA CYS A 355 25.90 7.09 -6.22
C CYS A 355 26.73 6.11 -5.37
N ALA A 356 27.09 4.96 -5.93
CA ALA A 356 27.92 3.96 -5.26
C ALA A 356 29.30 4.53 -4.89
N GLU A 357 29.95 5.27 -5.79
CA GLU A 357 31.22 5.96 -5.52
C GLU A 357 31.10 6.96 -4.38
N GLN A 358 30.06 7.80 -4.37
CA GLN A 358 29.79 8.74 -3.28
C GLN A 358 29.64 8.03 -1.94
N ILE A 359 28.88 6.94 -1.90
CA ILE A 359 28.66 6.14 -0.69
C ILE A 359 29.97 5.51 -0.22
N MET A 360 30.74 4.91 -1.13
CA MET A 360 32.03 4.25 -0.79
C MET A 360 33.06 5.27 -0.29
N ALA A 361 33.16 6.44 -0.90
CA ALA A 361 34.00 7.53 -0.42
C ALA A 361 33.62 8.00 0.98
N SER A 362 32.32 8.15 1.26
CA SER A 362 31.83 8.53 2.60
C SER A 362 32.14 7.47 3.66
N LEU A 363 32.06 6.18 3.27
CA LEU A 363 32.43 5.07 4.13
C LEU A 363 33.92 5.10 4.51
N GLN A 364 34.81 5.32 3.52
CA GLN A 364 36.25 5.41 3.72
C GLN A 364 36.62 6.61 4.61
N ALA A 365 35.94 7.74 4.44
CA ALA A 365 36.13 8.94 5.23
C ALA A 365 35.52 8.85 6.65
N GLY A 366 34.78 7.80 6.98
CA GLY A 366 34.04 7.70 8.24
C GLY A 366 32.89 8.71 8.38
N GLN A 367 32.41 9.30 7.28
CA GLN A 367 31.43 10.38 7.27
C GLN A 367 30.07 9.91 6.75
N ILE A 368 29.00 10.57 7.18
CA ILE A 368 27.64 10.38 6.66
C ILE A 368 27.44 11.36 5.49
N LEU A 369 26.81 10.89 4.40
CA LEU A 369 26.50 11.75 3.25
C LEU A 369 25.56 12.90 3.65
N GLU A 370 25.86 14.08 3.11
CA GLU A 370 24.97 15.26 3.19
C GLU A 370 24.10 15.31 1.91
N PRO A 371 22.95 15.97 1.91
CA PRO A 371 22.31 16.74 3.00
C PRO A 371 21.42 15.88 3.92
N ASP A 372 21.17 16.41 5.12
CA ASP A 372 20.20 15.90 6.08
C ASP A 372 18.82 16.53 5.81
N PHE A 373 17.78 15.71 5.65
CA PHE A 373 16.39 16.12 5.47
C PHE A 373 15.53 15.67 6.63
N GLN A 374 14.68 16.56 7.11
CA GLN A 374 13.66 16.18 8.09
C GLN A 374 12.30 16.05 7.41
N THR A 375 11.67 14.90 7.57
CA THR A 375 10.33 14.63 7.06
C THR A 375 9.47 14.00 8.14
N LYS A 376 8.14 14.19 8.05
CA LYS A 376 7.17 13.52 8.92
C LYS A 376 6.45 12.43 8.12
N SER A 377 6.51 11.19 8.60
CA SER A 377 5.82 10.06 7.99
C SER A 377 4.37 9.98 8.47
N GLN A 378 3.45 9.73 7.54
CA GLN A 378 2.02 9.50 7.78
C GLN A 378 1.56 8.31 6.93
N GLY A 379 0.55 7.57 7.39
CA GLY A 379 0.07 6.40 6.66
C GLY A 379 -1.33 5.95 7.00
N GLY A 380 -2.15 5.80 5.95
CA GLY A 380 -3.45 5.14 5.94
C GLY A 380 -3.63 4.49 4.57
N THR A 381 -3.42 3.16 4.48
CA THR A 381 -3.35 2.42 3.21
C THR A 381 -3.73 0.97 3.45
N LEU A 382 -4.44 0.34 2.52
CA LEU A 382 -4.60 -1.11 2.43
C LEU A 382 -3.79 -1.65 1.25
N ASN A 383 -3.28 -2.86 1.42
CA ASN A 383 -2.74 -3.66 0.34
C ASN A 383 -3.37 -5.05 0.36
N PHE A 384 -3.72 -5.54 -0.82
CA PHE A 384 -4.16 -6.91 -1.05
C PHE A 384 -3.29 -7.54 -2.12
N SER A 385 -2.98 -8.82 -1.96
CA SER A 385 -2.31 -9.63 -2.97
C SER A 385 -3.08 -10.92 -3.20
N ALA A 386 -3.17 -11.36 -4.44
CA ALA A 386 -3.96 -12.53 -4.82
C ALA A 386 -3.21 -13.41 -5.83
N CYS A 387 -3.55 -14.70 -5.81
CA CYS A 387 -3.19 -15.67 -6.83
C CYS A 387 -4.35 -16.65 -7.04
N ASP A 388 -4.36 -17.33 -8.19
CA ASP A 388 -5.35 -18.37 -8.49
C ASP A 388 -4.72 -19.63 -9.09
N ARG A 389 -5.54 -20.69 -9.23
CA ARG A 389 -5.13 -21.99 -9.79
C ARG A 389 -4.65 -21.92 -11.25
N HIS A 390 -4.97 -20.84 -11.98
CA HIS A 390 -4.56 -20.64 -13.37
C HIS A 390 -3.20 -19.94 -13.47
N GLY A 391 -2.58 -19.61 -12.33
CA GLY A 391 -1.29 -18.94 -12.27
C GLY A 391 -1.35 -17.43 -12.44
N ASN A 392 -2.54 -16.84 -12.36
CA ASN A 392 -2.68 -15.40 -12.29
C ASN A 392 -2.24 -14.90 -10.92
N MET A 393 -1.55 -13.76 -10.89
CA MET A 393 -1.10 -13.10 -9.68
C MET A 393 -1.31 -11.60 -9.76
N ALA A 394 -1.70 -10.99 -8.65
CA ALA A 394 -1.86 -9.54 -8.58
C ALA A 394 -1.52 -8.99 -7.19
N ALA A 395 -1.02 -7.76 -7.15
CA ALA A 395 -0.93 -6.95 -5.95
C ALA A 395 -1.61 -5.60 -6.20
N LEU A 396 -2.43 -5.16 -5.25
CA LEU A 396 -3.23 -3.95 -5.35
C LEU A 396 -3.14 -3.17 -4.04
N THR A 397 -2.81 -1.90 -4.14
CA THR A 397 -2.77 -0.98 -3.00
C THR A 397 -3.75 0.16 -3.21
N LEU A 398 -4.54 0.48 -2.19
CA LEU A 398 -5.53 1.54 -2.23
C LEU A 398 -5.52 2.37 -0.93
N THR A 399 -5.87 3.68 -1.02
CA THR A 399 -5.58 4.58 0.10
C THR A 399 -6.46 5.82 0.17
N HIS A 400 -6.74 6.24 1.40
CA HIS A 400 -7.19 7.60 1.75
C HIS A 400 -6.00 8.57 1.97
N GLY A 401 -4.78 8.04 2.14
CA GLY A 401 -3.57 8.80 2.39
C GLY A 401 -3.13 8.81 3.85
N ASP A 402 -3.96 9.23 4.76
CA ASP A 402 -3.79 9.10 6.21
C ASP A 402 -5.12 8.65 6.84
N GLY A 403 -5.15 8.49 8.16
CA GLY A 403 -6.33 8.00 8.86
C GLY A 403 -7.59 8.80 8.52
N PHE A 404 -8.58 8.14 7.89
CA PHE A 404 -9.84 8.73 7.41
C PHE A 404 -9.72 9.83 6.34
N GLY A 405 -8.56 9.96 5.69
CA GLY A 405 -8.36 10.88 4.58
C GLY A 405 -8.50 12.35 4.93
N ALA A 406 -9.30 13.08 4.16
CA ALA A 406 -9.51 14.52 4.31
C ALA A 406 -10.42 14.89 5.50
N HIS A 407 -10.97 13.92 6.23
CA HIS A 407 -11.95 14.11 7.30
C HIS A 407 -13.24 14.84 6.85
N VAL A 408 -13.63 14.57 5.60
CA VAL A 408 -14.90 15.06 5.04
C VAL A 408 -15.64 13.92 4.35
N THR A 409 -16.97 14.00 4.38
CA THR A 409 -17.87 13.01 3.79
C THR A 409 -18.92 13.71 2.94
N ILE A 410 -19.13 13.23 1.70
CA ILE A 410 -20.22 13.73 0.84
C ILE A 410 -21.55 13.33 1.48
N ASP A 411 -22.31 14.33 1.82
CA ASP A 411 -23.62 14.19 2.45
C ASP A 411 -24.62 13.46 1.54
N GLY A 412 -25.38 12.51 2.09
CA GLY A 412 -26.30 11.66 1.34
C GLY A 412 -25.65 10.52 0.55
N LEU A 413 -24.32 10.47 0.47
CA LEU A 413 -23.59 9.37 -0.18
C LEU A 413 -22.80 8.49 0.80
N GLY A 414 -22.62 8.93 2.06
CA GLY A 414 -21.77 8.23 3.03
C GLY A 414 -20.33 8.06 2.54
N LEU A 415 -19.89 8.88 1.58
CA LEU A 415 -18.65 8.77 0.83
C LEU A 415 -17.56 9.63 1.48
N THR A 416 -16.69 9.01 2.28
CA THR A 416 -15.51 9.67 2.86
C THR A 416 -14.44 9.87 1.78
N LEU A 417 -13.81 11.05 1.76
CA LEU A 417 -12.84 11.45 0.74
C LEU A 417 -11.39 11.30 1.22
N GLY A 418 -10.53 10.82 0.32
CA GLY A 418 -9.09 10.76 0.54
C GLY A 418 -8.42 12.14 0.42
N HIS A 419 -7.33 12.36 1.15
CA HIS A 419 -6.59 13.63 1.12
C HIS A 419 -5.41 13.62 0.11
N GLY A 420 -5.71 13.32 -1.15
CA GLY A 420 -4.69 13.22 -2.20
C GLY A 420 -3.85 14.48 -2.38
N MET A 421 -4.45 15.65 -2.16
CA MET A 421 -3.77 16.93 -2.34
C MET A 421 -2.66 17.19 -1.31
N SER A 422 -2.70 16.51 -0.15
CA SER A 422 -1.62 16.53 0.83
C SER A 422 -0.31 15.90 0.34
N ARG A 423 -0.36 15.18 -0.77
CA ARG A 423 0.80 14.50 -1.35
C ARG A 423 1.62 15.40 -2.26
N PHE A 424 1.11 16.55 -2.64
CA PHE A 424 1.88 17.60 -3.28
C PHE A 424 2.86 18.24 -2.30
N ASP A 425 3.98 18.74 -2.83
CA ASP A 425 4.85 19.63 -2.11
C ASP A 425 4.25 21.05 -2.17
N PRO A 426 4.07 21.75 -1.04
CA PRO A 426 3.41 23.04 -1.06
C PRO A 426 4.27 24.19 -1.65
N HIS A 427 5.56 23.96 -1.95
CA HIS A 427 6.43 24.97 -2.54
C HIS A 427 6.21 25.06 -4.06
N PRO A 428 5.86 26.23 -4.63
CA PRO A 428 5.42 26.36 -6.02
C PRO A 428 6.44 25.93 -7.09
N GLU A 429 7.74 25.99 -6.78
CA GLU A 429 8.80 25.65 -7.73
C GLU A 429 9.22 24.16 -7.66
N HIS A 430 8.62 23.39 -6.74
CA HIS A 430 8.94 21.98 -6.61
C HIS A 430 8.33 21.18 -7.76
N PRO A 431 9.02 20.13 -8.33
CA PRO A 431 8.47 19.29 -9.39
C PRO A 431 7.11 18.64 -9.02
N ASN A 432 6.92 18.32 -7.74
CA ASN A 432 5.66 17.82 -7.19
C ASN A 432 4.77 18.93 -6.60
N ALA A 433 4.90 20.21 -7.01
CA ALA A 433 3.98 21.26 -6.61
C ALA A 433 2.56 21.00 -7.13
N PRO A 434 1.50 21.50 -6.46
CA PRO A 434 0.14 21.45 -6.97
C PRO A 434 0.03 22.06 -8.36
N GLY A 435 -1.00 21.70 -9.10
CA GLY A 435 -1.30 22.29 -10.41
C GLY A 435 -2.55 21.66 -11.02
N PRO A 436 -3.17 22.32 -12.02
CA PRO A 436 -4.38 21.85 -12.66
C PRO A 436 -4.21 20.42 -13.21
N ARG A 437 -5.11 19.50 -12.84
CA ARG A 437 -5.16 18.11 -13.33
C ARG A 437 -3.91 17.26 -13.06
N LYS A 438 -2.97 17.76 -12.27
CA LYS A 438 -1.73 17.09 -11.92
C LYS A 438 -1.97 15.94 -10.93
N ARG A 439 -1.18 14.87 -11.04
CA ARG A 439 -1.17 13.74 -10.11
C ARG A 439 -0.10 13.93 -9.03
N PRO A 440 -0.41 13.80 -7.75
CA PRO A 440 0.61 13.87 -6.70
C PRO A 440 1.43 12.58 -6.61
N LEU A 441 2.66 12.68 -6.12
CA LEU A 441 3.47 11.52 -5.74
C LEU A 441 2.83 10.77 -4.57
N HIS A 442 3.00 9.44 -4.55
CA HIS A 442 2.63 8.61 -3.40
C HIS A 442 3.62 7.45 -3.20
N ASN A 443 3.50 6.78 -2.05
CA ASN A 443 4.51 5.81 -1.59
C ASN A 443 4.06 4.34 -1.74
N MET A 444 2.96 4.08 -2.44
CA MET A 444 2.53 2.71 -2.74
C MET A 444 3.55 2.04 -3.67
N VAL A 445 3.86 0.77 -3.41
CA VAL A 445 4.82 -0.03 -4.17
C VAL A 445 4.28 -1.45 -4.30
N PRO A 446 3.21 -1.69 -5.08
CA PRO A 446 2.90 -3.06 -5.47
C PRO A 446 3.99 -3.60 -6.38
N VAL A 447 4.41 -4.83 -6.12
CA VAL A 447 5.50 -5.50 -6.83
C VAL A 447 5.05 -6.87 -7.31
N LEU A 448 5.45 -7.22 -8.52
CA LEU A 448 5.39 -8.55 -9.07
C LEU A 448 6.82 -9.02 -9.36
N ILE A 449 7.16 -10.25 -9.00
CA ILE A 449 8.44 -10.88 -9.32
C ILE A 449 8.16 -12.05 -10.25
N THR A 450 8.92 -12.12 -11.36
CA THR A 450 8.90 -13.26 -12.27
C THR A 450 10.25 -13.97 -12.26
N LYS A 451 10.22 -15.28 -12.54
CA LYS A 451 11.40 -16.10 -12.87
C LYS A 451 11.24 -16.56 -14.31
N GLY A 452 12.07 -16.00 -15.20
CA GLY A 452 11.74 -16.02 -16.63
C GLY A 452 10.41 -15.29 -16.87
N THR A 453 9.45 -15.95 -17.50
CA THR A 453 8.09 -15.42 -17.72
C THR A 453 7.11 -15.76 -16.59
N GLN A 454 7.47 -16.72 -15.71
CA GLN A 454 6.55 -17.21 -14.68
C GLN A 454 6.45 -16.26 -13.49
N PRO A 455 5.26 -15.82 -13.11
CA PRO A 455 5.06 -15.08 -11.87
C PRO A 455 5.32 -15.98 -10.67
N VAL A 456 6.13 -15.48 -9.72
CA VAL A 456 6.51 -16.23 -8.51
C VAL A 456 6.12 -15.51 -7.22
N VAL A 457 6.04 -14.16 -7.22
CA VAL A 457 5.57 -13.38 -6.07
C VAL A 457 4.75 -12.20 -6.54
N ALA A 458 3.61 -11.95 -5.88
CA ALA A 458 2.92 -10.66 -5.91
C ALA A 458 2.80 -10.14 -4.48
N ILE A 459 3.28 -8.92 -4.23
CA ILE A 459 3.41 -8.35 -2.89
C ILE A 459 3.24 -6.83 -2.92
N GLY A 460 2.72 -6.27 -1.85
CA GLY A 460 2.68 -4.83 -1.63
C GLY A 460 2.63 -4.52 -0.14
N GLY A 461 2.38 -3.25 0.20
CA GLY A 461 2.45 -2.87 1.60
C GLY A 461 1.54 -1.71 1.99
N ARG A 462 1.30 -1.61 3.30
CA ARG A 462 0.64 -0.49 3.97
C ARG A 462 1.56 0.11 5.03
N GLY A 463 1.56 1.45 5.18
CA GLY A 463 2.41 2.12 6.17
C GLY A 463 3.08 3.41 5.66
N GLY A 464 2.49 4.04 4.65
CA GLY A 464 2.93 5.35 4.16
C GLY A 464 4.35 5.33 3.60
N ARG A 465 5.18 6.27 4.04
CA ARG A 465 6.57 6.42 3.58
C ARG A 465 7.48 5.24 3.97
N ARG A 466 7.06 4.37 4.91
CA ARG A 466 7.81 3.15 5.25
C ARG A 466 7.71 2.05 4.20
N ILE A 467 6.75 2.13 3.27
CA ILE A 467 6.52 1.08 2.26
C ILE A 467 7.73 0.86 1.35
N PRO A 468 8.35 1.88 0.71
CA PRO A 468 9.51 1.65 -0.16
C PRO A 468 10.67 0.96 0.53
N ASN A 469 10.99 1.38 1.77
CA ASN A 469 12.10 0.80 2.51
C ASN A 469 11.81 -0.64 2.97
N ALA A 470 10.56 -0.92 3.38
CA ALA A 470 10.15 -2.28 3.73
C ALA A 470 10.17 -3.21 2.50
N MET A 471 9.79 -2.70 1.33
CA MET A 471 9.87 -3.45 0.07
C MET A 471 11.32 -3.71 -0.32
N LEU A 472 12.23 -2.75 -0.17
CA LEU A 472 13.66 -2.98 -0.37
C LEU A 472 14.19 -4.11 0.52
N GLU A 473 13.81 -4.12 1.82
CA GLU A 473 14.23 -5.18 2.74
C GLU A 473 13.73 -6.56 2.29
N PHE A 474 12.47 -6.66 1.87
CA PHE A 474 11.93 -7.90 1.32
C PHE A 474 12.69 -8.34 0.07
N LEU A 475 12.88 -7.44 -0.89
CA LEU A 475 13.56 -7.74 -2.15
C LEU A 475 15.02 -8.13 -1.95
N THR A 476 15.74 -7.52 -1.02
CA THR A 476 17.11 -7.91 -0.70
C THR A 476 17.18 -9.32 -0.10
N GLN A 477 16.20 -9.73 0.71
CA GLN A 477 16.17 -11.09 1.23
C GLN A 477 15.76 -12.12 0.15
N TYR A 478 14.65 -11.84 -0.55
CA TYR A 478 14.08 -12.79 -1.49
C TYR A 478 14.87 -12.90 -2.79
N VAL A 479 15.11 -11.75 -3.46
CA VAL A 479 15.73 -11.72 -4.79
C VAL A 479 17.25 -11.77 -4.71
N VAL A 480 17.88 -11.00 -3.81
CA VAL A 480 19.33 -10.88 -3.76
C VAL A 480 19.98 -12.05 -3.00
N HIS A 481 19.39 -12.44 -1.86
CA HIS A 481 19.94 -13.52 -1.03
C HIS A 481 19.26 -14.88 -1.23
N GLY A 482 18.25 -14.97 -2.10
CA GLY A 482 17.56 -16.24 -2.41
C GLY A 482 16.86 -16.88 -1.20
N LYS A 483 16.45 -16.07 -0.20
CA LYS A 483 15.77 -16.59 0.97
C LYS A 483 14.34 -17.00 0.65
N PRO A 484 13.79 -18.02 1.34
CA PRO A 484 12.38 -18.38 1.21
C PRO A 484 11.44 -17.18 1.43
N PHE A 485 10.27 -17.17 0.78
CA PHE A 485 9.27 -16.11 0.90
C PHE A 485 8.93 -15.77 2.36
N ALA A 486 8.67 -16.80 3.17
CA ALA A 486 8.32 -16.65 4.58
C ALA A 486 9.41 -15.94 5.41
N GLU A 487 10.68 -16.32 5.19
CA GLU A 487 11.84 -15.72 5.85
C GLU A 487 12.02 -14.27 5.41
N SER A 488 11.89 -14.01 4.11
CA SER A 488 12.00 -12.67 3.52
C SER A 488 10.88 -11.74 4.01
N LEU A 489 9.66 -12.26 4.15
CA LEU A 489 8.51 -11.50 4.66
C LEU A 489 8.66 -11.15 6.15
N SER A 490 9.30 -12.02 6.93
CA SER A 490 9.53 -11.84 8.38
C SER A 490 10.82 -11.07 8.70
N ALA A 491 11.65 -10.76 7.71
CA ALA A 491 12.93 -10.08 7.93
C ALA A 491 12.73 -8.72 8.62
N PRO A 492 13.56 -8.37 9.61
CA PRO A 492 13.48 -7.09 10.30
C PRO A 492 13.79 -5.95 9.35
N ARG A 493 13.10 -4.81 9.53
CA ARG A 493 13.12 -3.68 8.60
C ARG A 493 13.72 -2.44 9.23
N LEU A 494 14.31 -1.63 8.36
CA LEU A 494 14.80 -0.29 8.65
C LEU A 494 13.97 0.75 7.90
N HIS A 495 13.98 1.96 8.41
CA HIS A 495 13.38 3.10 7.75
C HIS A 495 14.21 4.36 7.92
N THR A 496 14.45 5.06 6.81
CA THR A 496 15.01 6.41 6.75
C THR A 496 14.44 7.11 5.52
N GLU A 497 14.35 8.44 5.56
CA GLU A 497 13.79 9.28 4.49
C GLU A 497 14.79 10.36 4.01
N GLY A 498 16.08 10.05 4.02
CA GLY A 498 17.16 10.97 3.62
C GLY A 498 17.85 11.66 4.78
N SER A 499 17.25 11.75 5.97
CA SER A 499 17.88 12.32 7.17
C SER A 499 18.86 11.34 7.83
N LYS A 500 19.58 11.81 8.85
CA LYS A 500 20.43 10.96 9.70
C LYS A 500 19.61 10.07 10.66
N LEU A 501 18.28 10.24 10.69
CA LEU A 501 17.39 9.40 11.49
C LEU A 501 17.19 8.06 10.82
N VAL A 502 17.49 6.98 11.54
CA VAL A 502 17.22 5.60 11.15
C VAL A 502 16.30 4.96 12.20
N GLU A 503 15.12 4.56 11.79
CA GLU A 503 14.22 3.76 12.62
C GLU A 503 14.44 2.27 12.31
N HIS A 504 14.41 1.42 13.34
CA HIS A 504 14.59 -0.03 13.18
C HIS A 504 13.58 -0.83 13.97
N GLN A 505 13.18 -1.99 13.42
CA GLN A 505 12.44 -2.97 14.21
C GLN A 505 13.36 -3.61 15.28
N PRO A 506 12.80 -4.01 16.44
CA PRO A 506 13.60 -4.55 17.56
C PRO A 506 14.45 -5.78 17.24
N ALA A 507 14.08 -6.54 16.18
CA ALA A 507 14.83 -7.75 15.78
C ALA A 507 16.17 -7.48 15.09
N TRP A 508 16.52 -6.24 14.80
CA TRP A 508 17.85 -5.92 14.24
C TRP A 508 18.95 -6.25 15.24
N PRO A 509 20.08 -6.85 14.78
CA PRO A 509 21.21 -7.20 15.65
C PRO A 509 21.78 -5.98 16.38
N LYS A 510 21.92 -6.07 17.70
CA LYS A 510 22.43 -4.97 18.53
C LYS A 510 23.81 -4.44 18.07
N PRO A 511 24.80 -5.28 17.66
CA PRO A 511 26.07 -4.77 17.15
C PRO A 511 25.93 -3.89 15.91
N SER A 512 25.05 -4.27 14.98
CA SER A 512 24.81 -3.48 13.76
C SER A 512 24.18 -2.10 14.07
N ILE A 513 23.28 -2.06 15.06
CA ILE A 513 22.67 -0.81 15.53
C ILE A 513 23.69 0.06 16.24
N ALA A 514 24.59 -0.53 17.06
CA ALA A 514 25.68 0.19 17.70
C ALA A 514 26.62 0.84 16.66
N ALA A 515 27.03 0.09 15.65
CA ALA A 515 27.89 0.59 14.58
C ALA A 515 27.29 1.79 13.82
N LEU A 516 25.97 1.81 13.58
CA LEU A 516 25.30 2.98 13.00
C LEU A 516 25.38 4.20 13.94
N LYS A 517 25.16 4.02 15.25
CA LYS A 517 25.26 5.11 16.23
C LYS A 517 26.68 5.67 16.32
N GLU A 518 27.68 4.82 16.35
CA GLU A 518 29.10 5.20 16.37
C GLU A 518 29.50 5.99 15.12
N THR A 519 28.88 5.71 13.97
CA THR A 519 29.07 6.49 12.74
C THR A 519 28.43 7.88 12.81
N GLY A 520 27.49 8.13 13.74
CA GLY A 520 26.83 9.43 13.93
C GLY A 520 25.37 9.46 13.43
N TYR A 521 24.75 8.31 13.13
CA TYR A 521 23.31 8.26 12.86
C TYR A 521 22.50 8.40 14.16
N THR A 522 21.36 9.07 14.07
CA THR A 522 20.34 9.05 15.13
C THR A 522 19.50 7.79 14.95
N VAL A 523 19.72 6.79 15.80
CA VAL A 523 19.05 5.49 15.66
C VAL A 523 18.05 5.28 16.79
N LYS A 524 16.80 4.95 16.44
CA LYS A 524 15.73 4.63 17.41
C LYS A 524 14.91 3.43 16.98
N ALA A 525 14.29 2.76 17.95
CA ALA A 525 13.27 1.77 17.67
C ALA A 525 12.06 2.45 17.02
N GLY A 526 11.47 1.82 16.02
CA GLY A 526 10.34 2.36 15.26
C GLY A 526 9.49 1.27 14.63
N GLY A 527 8.34 1.67 14.10
CA GLY A 527 7.46 0.79 13.35
C GLY A 527 7.97 0.55 11.92
N SER A 528 7.35 -0.39 11.24
CA SER A 528 7.57 -0.68 9.82
C SER A 528 6.25 -0.64 9.04
N ALA A 529 6.32 -0.67 7.70
CA ALA A 529 5.18 -1.03 6.89
C ALA A 529 4.84 -2.51 7.08
N THR A 530 3.55 -2.83 7.08
CA THR A 530 3.08 -4.21 6.94
C THR A 530 3.12 -4.58 5.46
N LEU A 531 3.76 -5.68 5.11
CA LEU A 531 3.72 -6.25 3.78
C LEU A 531 2.72 -7.42 3.75
N SER A 532 1.99 -7.56 2.66
CA SER A 532 1.14 -8.73 2.38
C SER A 532 1.40 -9.21 0.97
N GLY A 533 1.59 -10.52 0.81
CA GLY A 533 1.97 -11.09 -0.48
C GLY A 533 1.58 -12.55 -0.63
N VAL A 534 1.55 -12.98 -1.88
CA VAL A 534 1.37 -14.37 -2.29
C VAL A 534 2.61 -14.83 -3.06
N ALA A 535 2.98 -16.09 -2.90
CA ALA A 535 4.14 -16.67 -3.57
C ALA A 535 3.79 -18.04 -4.15
N ARG A 536 4.45 -18.39 -5.25
CA ARG A 536 4.46 -19.73 -5.81
C ARG A 536 5.72 -20.44 -5.34
N GLU A 537 5.57 -21.55 -4.64
CA GLU A 537 6.67 -22.41 -4.22
C GLU A 537 6.50 -23.82 -4.80
N SER A 538 7.50 -24.66 -4.64
CA SER A 538 7.47 -26.07 -5.14
C SER A 538 6.32 -26.87 -4.54
N THR A 539 5.84 -26.51 -3.35
CA THR A 539 4.75 -27.15 -2.61
C THR A 539 3.36 -26.56 -2.89
N GLY A 540 3.27 -25.57 -3.80
CA GLY A 540 2.02 -24.88 -4.13
C GLY A 540 2.04 -23.39 -3.77
N TRP A 541 0.86 -22.82 -3.55
CA TRP A 541 0.70 -21.42 -3.18
C TRP A 541 0.98 -21.18 -1.70
N LEU A 542 1.63 -20.08 -1.40
CA LEU A 542 1.86 -19.58 -0.06
C LEU A 542 1.37 -18.13 0.03
N ALA A 543 0.67 -17.79 1.08
CA ALA A 543 0.25 -16.43 1.38
C ALA A 543 0.78 -16.00 2.75
N GLY A 544 1.08 -14.70 2.91
CA GLY A 544 1.55 -14.21 4.19
C GLY A 544 1.44 -12.70 4.35
N MET A 545 1.40 -12.29 5.63
CA MET A 545 1.42 -10.89 6.07
C MET A 545 2.38 -10.73 7.25
N SER A 546 3.08 -9.60 7.33
CA SER A 546 4.11 -9.35 8.36
C SER A 546 3.91 -8.05 9.11
#